data_d078cc1ec9a5f50c54f1f208fc27695f
#
_entry.id   d078cc1ec9a5f50c54f1f208fc27695f
#
_cell.length_a   1.000
_cell.length_b   1.000
_cell.length_c   1.000
_cell.angle_alpha   90.00
_cell.angle_beta   90.00
_cell.angle_gamma   90.00
#
_symmetry.space_group_name_H-M   'P 1'
#
loop_
_entity.id
_entity.type
_entity.pdbx_description
1 polymer ?
#
loop_
_entity_poly.entity_id
_entity_poly.type
_entity_poly.pdbx_seq_one_letter_code
_entity_poly.pdbx_strand_id
1 'polypeptide(L)'
;MKRALSLFIIINVFCVHLTFASNTILALVNGIPISSLTIDLELLNAKSNEEKTNILLNRIDNTLQLEKILEFNLTINKKELENKLSEIAITNNISINELKSLEDFQYIEREVSEKLSILNLQRFITKDLMVSEEQILTLCSDKNVIKDEKQIKIAQIIISEIDNQNNDLAKKNLLIKDFLSKLASHIEKGASFEAFAKLHSQHPSYYNGGITDWLRVEGPTLKMLDSLGIKEVSEIYMTDFGLAIATKVDERFISSKLKECKERVIYEHAEMYYSDWLTNLREEANIEIYYDKLL
;
A
#
# COMPACT_ATOMS: atom_id res chain seq x y z
N MET A 1 -86.95 22.87 17.31
CA MET A 1 -85.82 22.40 18.17
C MET A 1 -84.68 21.89 17.27
N LYS A 2 -83.72 22.71 17.01
CA LYS A 2 -82.47 22.30 16.21
C LYS A 2 -81.34 22.24 17.20
N ARG A 3 -80.79 21.03 17.42
CA ARG A 3 -79.59 20.83 18.22
C ARG A 3 -78.34 21.06 17.30
N ALA A 4 -77.57 22.09 17.63
CA ALA A 4 -76.30 22.32 17.04
C ALA A 4 -75.25 21.41 17.71
N LEU A 5 -74.63 20.54 16.94
CA LEU A 5 -73.53 19.67 17.38
C LEU A 5 -72.23 20.42 17.15
N SER A 6 -71.61 20.88 18.24
CA SER A 6 -70.33 21.55 18.20
C SER A 6 -69.20 20.50 18.08
N LEU A 7 -68.50 20.47 16.92
CA LEU A 7 -67.40 19.59 16.68
C LEU A 7 -66.09 20.26 17.18
N PHE A 8 -65.54 19.77 18.31
CA PHE A 8 -64.23 20.23 18.86
C PHE A 8 -63.14 19.51 18.11
N ILE A 9 -62.44 20.18 17.17
CA ILE A 9 -61.24 19.68 16.53
C ILE A 9 -60.09 19.98 17.47
N ILE A 10 -59.56 18.93 18.12
CA ILE A 10 -58.32 19.00 18.87
C ILE A 10 -57.15 18.90 17.86
N ILE A 11 -56.54 20.02 17.54
CA ILE A 11 -55.29 20.08 16.77
C ILE A 11 -54.16 19.69 17.72
N ASN A 12 -53.73 18.43 17.63
CA ASN A 12 -52.48 18.01 18.24
C ASN A 12 -51.32 18.63 17.45
N VAL A 13 -50.79 19.74 17.93
CA VAL A 13 -49.53 20.32 17.44
C VAL A 13 -48.41 19.39 17.91
N PHE A 14 -47.99 18.47 17.04
CA PHE A 14 -46.75 17.71 17.24
C PHE A 14 -45.59 18.70 17.13
N CYS A 15 -45.10 19.22 18.25
CA CYS A 15 -43.84 19.91 18.33
C CYS A 15 -42.74 18.92 18.01
N VAL A 16 -42.37 18.82 16.73
CA VAL A 16 -41.10 18.18 16.32
C VAL A 16 -40.00 19.06 16.88
N HIS A 17 -39.44 18.65 18.00
CA HIS A 17 -38.17 19.24 18.46
C HIS A 17 -37.10 18.85 17.44
N LEU A 18 -36.86 19.73 16.47
CA LEU A 18 -35.65 19.72 15.70
C LEU A 18 -34.49 19.97 16.70
N THR A 19 -33.93 18.91 17.22
CA THR A 19 -32.65 18.96 17.91
C THR A 19 -31.63 19.31 16.85
N PHE A 20 -31.35 20.61 16.66
CA PHE A 20 -30.15 21.03 15.99
C PHE A 20 -29.00 20.42 16.81
N ALA A 21 -28.20 19.56 16.20
CA ALA A 21 -26.97 19.08 16.80
C ALA A 21 -26.17 20.34 17.14
N SER A 22 -26.08 20.67 18.42
CA SER A 22 -25.36 21.85 18.89
C SER A 22 -23.90 21.61 18.61
N ASN A 23 -23.30 22.40 17.73
CA ASN A 23 -21.85 22.37 17.49
C ASN A 23 -21.14 22.80 18.78
N THR A 24 -20.77 21.84 19.61
CA THR A 24 -20.21 22.06 20.94
C THR A 24 -18.70 21.87 20.89
N ILE A 25 -17.96 22.78 21.51
CA ILE A 25 -16.51 22.62 21.68
C ILE A 25 -16.28 21.54 22.74
N LEU A 26 -15.56 20.49 22.37
CA LEU A 26 -15.21 19.34 23.21
C LEU A 26 -13.81 19.44 23.80
N ALA A 27 -12.88 20.11 23.11
CA ALA A 27 -11.55 20.39 23.60
C ALA A 27 -10.97 21.66 22.95
N LEU A 28 -9.94 22.21 23.60
CA LEU A 28 -9.03 23.23 23.04
C LEU A 28 -7.62 22.64 23.05
N VAL A 29 -6.91 22.73 21.94
CA VAL A 29 -5.52 22.29 21.78
C VAL A 29 -4.71 23.44 21.28
N ASN A 30 -3.83 24.00 22.12
CA ASN A 30 -3.08 25.22 21.84
C ASN A 30 -3.98 26.39 21.35
N GLY A 31 -5.22 26.45 21.85
CA GLY A 31 -6.23 27.42 21.42
C GLY A 31 -7.03 27.02 20.17
N ILE A 32 -6.73 25.93 19.52
CA ILE A 32 -7.50 25.39 18.39
C ILE A 32 -8.68 24.61 18.93
N PRO A 33 -9.95 24.94 18.56
CA PRO A 33 -11.11 24.24 19.05
C PRO A 33 -11.35 22.94 18.30
N ILE A 34 -11.61 21.87 19.05
CA ILE A 34 -12.15 20.61 18.54
C ILE A 34 -13.64 20.60 18.88
N SER A 35 -14.49 20.61 17.88
CA SER A 35 -15.94 20.61 18.06
C SER A 35 -16.55 19.22 17.84
N SER A 36 -17.74 19.00 18.40
CA SER A 36 -18.49 17.76 18.17
C SER A 36 -18.73 17.48 16.70
N LEU A 37 -18.89 18.51 15.88
CA LEU A 37 -19.13 18.35 14.42
C LEU A 37 -17.93 17.76 13.68
N THR A 38 -16.70 17.96 14.19
CA THR A 38 -15.49 17.42 13.53
C THR A 38 -15.31 15.92 13.69
N ILE A 39 -16.01 15.29 14.64
CA ILE A 39 -15.94 13.86 14.98
C ILE A 39 -17.32 13.25 15.20
N ASP A 40 -18.39 13.86 14.64
CA ASP A 40 -19.77 13.44 14.89
C ASP A 40 -20.06 12.03 14.39
N LEU A 41 -19.55 11.66 13.22
CA LEU A 41 -19.71 10.32 12.65
C LEU A 41 -19.08 9.23 13.52
N GLU A 42 -17.90 9.48 14.06
CA GLU A 42 -17.22 8.57 14.98
C GLU A 42 -17.98 8.51 16.33
N LEU A 43 -18.41 9.66 16.86
CA LEU A 43 -19.15 9.71 18.12
C LEU A 43 -20.53 9.02 18.03
N LEU A 44 -21.21 9.12 16.89
CA LEU A 44 -22.49 8.44 16.64
C LEU A 44 -22.34 6.91 16.65
N ASN A 45 -21.20 6.39 16.21
CA ASN A 45 -20.91 4.97 16.16
C ASN A 45 -20.29 4.42 17.47
N ALA A 46 -19.90 5.29 18.38
CA ALA A 46 -19.29 4.91 19.66
C ALA A 46 -20.28 4.18 20.58
N LYS A 47 -19.88 3.02 21.09
CA LYS A 47 -20.71 2.12 21.90
C LYS A 47 -20.57 2.38 23.42
N SER A 48 -19.59 3.15 23.83
CA SER A 48 -19.31 3.45 25.23
C SER A 48 -18.72 4.85 25.41
N ASN A 49 -18.78 5.35 26.65
CA ASN A 49 -18.12 6.62 26.99
C ASN A 49 -16.59 6.53 26.88
N GLU A 50 -16.02 5.37 27.15
CA GLU A 50 -14.58 5.13 26.94
C GLU A 50 -14.21 5.28 25.45
N GLU A 51 -15.01 4.71 24.56
CA GLU A 51 -14.81 4.82 23.11
C GLU A 51 -14.93 6.28 22.63
N LYS A 52 -15.92 7.04 23.13
CA LYS A 52 -16.04 8.48 22.86
C LYS A 52 -14.81 9.26 23.30
N THR A 53 -14.30 8.94 24.49
CA THR A 53 -13.08 9.56 25.04
C THR A 53 -11.88 9.26 24.15
N ASN A 54 -11.71 8.02 23.72
CA ASN A 54 -10.61 7.62 22.84
C ASN A 54 -10.70 8.31 21.47
N ILE A 55 -11.89 8.48 20.90
CA ILE A 55 -12.10 9.25 19.67
C ILE A 55 -11.63 10.70 19.85
N LEU A 56 -12.03 11.34 20.96
CA LEU A 56 -11.59 12.71 21.25
C LEU A 56 -10.08 12.81 21.43
N LEU A 57 -9.47 11.89 22.19
CA LEU A 57 -8.01 11.86 22.39
C LEU A 57 -7.26 11.68 21.07
N ASN A 58 -7.72 10.79 20.20
CA ASN A 58 -7.15 10.61 18.86
C ASN A 58 -7.26 11.91 18.02
N ARG A 59 -8.37 12.64 18.14
CA ARG A 59 -8.52 13.91 17.42
C ARG A 59 -7.61 14.99 17.99
N ILE A 60 -7.37 15.02 19.30
CA ILE A 60 -6.39 15.89 19.95
C ILE A 60 -4.99 15.62 19.37
N ASP A 61 -4.60 14.33 19.31
CA ASP A 61 -3.32 13.92 18.75
C ASP A 61 -3.16 14.33 17.28
N ASN A 62 -4.20 14.11 16.48
CA ASN A 62 -4.20 14.53 15.09
C ASN A 62 -4.03 16.06 14.97
N THR A 63 -4.69 16.83 15.84
CA THR A 63 -4.57 18.29 15.85
C THR A 63 -3.14 18.74 16.14
N LEU A 64 -2.49 18.15 17.16
CA LEU A 64 -1.09 18.44 17.50
C LEU A 64 -0.14 18.08 16.36
N GLN A 65 -0.36 16.93 15.72
CA GLN A 65 0.44 16.49 14.56
C GLN A 65 0.26 17.43 13.35
N LEU A 66 -0.96 17.88 13.08
CA LEU A 66 -1.25 18.83 12.00
C LEU A 66 -0.58 20.20 12.25
N GLU A 67 -0.51 20.67 13.50
CA GLU A 67 0.26 21.87 13.85
C GLU A 67 1.75 21.70 13.50
N LYS A 68 2.35 20.54 13.83
CA LYS A 68 3.76 20.26 13.50
C LYS A 68 4.00 20.11 12.00
N ILE A 69 3.04 19.58 11.25
CA ILE A 69 3.10 19.52 9.78
C ILE A 69 3.20 20.94 9.20
N LEU A 70 2.41 21.88 9.73
CA LEU A 70 2.47 23.29 9.30
C LEU A 70 3.79 23.94 9.72
N GLU A 71 4.25 23.72 10.95
CA GLU A 71 5.52 24.25 11.46
C GLU A 71 6.72 23.79 10.62
N PHE A 72 6.76 22.49 10.26
CA PHE A 72 7.84 21.93 9.44
C PHE A 72 7.65 22.13 7.93
N ASN A 73 6.58 22.81 7.51
CA ASN A 73 6.24 23.04 6.10
C ASN A 73 6.17 21.75 5.28
N LEU A 74 5.65 20.65 5.88
CA LEU A 74 5.49 19.39 5.19
C LEU A 74 4.30 19.45 4.23
N THR A 75 4.53 19.14 2.97
CA THR A 75 3.50 19.15 1.94
C THR A 75 3.17 17.74 1.47
N ILE A 76 1.90 17.49 1.17
CA ILE A 76 1.48 16.22 0.58
C ILE A 76 1.84 16.21 -0.90
N ASN A 77 2.31 15.08 -1.37
CA ASN A 77 2.46 14.83 -2.79
C ASN A 77 1.06 14.61 -3.41
N LYS A 78 0.64 15.50 -4.31
CA LYS A 78 -0.67 15.40 -4.99
C LYS A 78 -0.87 14.04 -5.69
N LYS A 79 0.18 13.47 -6.27
CA LYS A 79 0.12 12.16 -6.91
C LYS A 79 -0.13 11.03 -5.89
N GLU A 80 0.45 11.14 -4.69
CA GLU A 80 0.22 10.18 -3.60
C GLU A 80 -1.24 10.22 -3.13
N LEU A 81 -1.80 11.42 -2.98
CA LEU A 81 -3.22 11.62 -2.67
C LEU A 81 -4.13 11.01 -3.75
N GLU A 82 -3.87 11.32 -5.02
CA GLU A 82 -4.66 10.78 -6.14
C GLU A 82 -4.58 9.24 -6.21
N ASN A 83 -3.40 8.67 -6.00
CA ASN A 83 -3.22 7.22 -5.96
C ASN A 83 -4.05 6.61 -4.82
N LYS A 84 -4.03 7.22 -3.64
CA LYS A 84 -4.79 6.71 -2.49
C LYS A 84 -6.30 6.80 -2.68
N LEU A 85 -6.78 7.89 -3.26
CA LEU A 85 -8.19 8.02 -3.64
C LEU A 85 -8.60 6.98 -4.70
N SER A 86 -7.70 6.68 -5.64
CA SER A 86 -7.93 5.64 -6.65
C SER A 86 -7.99 4.24 -6.02
N GLU A 87 -7.13 3.92 -5.04
CA GLU A 87 -7.20 2.67 -4.28
C GLU A 87 -8.53 2.53 -3.54
N ILE A 88 -9.00 3.62 -2.91
CA ILE A 88 -10.30 3.65 -2.22
C ILE A 88 -11.43 3.36 -3.20
N ALA A 89 -11.42 4.00 -4.38
CA ALA A 89 -12.43 3.77 -5.41
C ALA A 89 -12.44 2.30 -5.86
N ILE A 90 -11.27 1.72 -6.16
CA ILE A 90 -11.13 0.32 -6.56
C ILE A 90 -11.65 -0.63 -5.47
N THR A 91 -11.26 -0.40 -4.22
CA THR A 91 -11.68 -1.23 -3.07
C THR A 91 -13.20 -1.23 -2.88
N ASN A 92 -13.86 -0.12 -3.22
CA ASN A 92 -15.32 0.02 -3.15
C ASN A 92 -16.02 -0.34 -4.47
N ASN A 93 -15.30 -0.88 -5.47
CA ASN A 93 -15.83 -1.26 -6.78
C ASN A 93 -16.50 -0.11 -7.55
N ILE A 94 -15.98 1.10 -7.41
CA ILE A 94 -16.42 2.28 -8.14
C ILE A 94 -15.25 2.90 -8.91
N SER A 95 -15.53 3.69 -9.92
CA SER A 95 -14.50 4.47 -10.61
C SER A 95 -14.07 5.69 -9.78
N ILE A 96 -12.89 6.21 -10.04
CA ILE A 96 -12.41 7.45 -9.40
C ILE A 96 -13.32 8.65 -9.69
N ASN A 97 -13.95 8.68 -10.86
CA ASN A 97 -14.90 9.74 -11.23
C ASN A 97 -16.20 9.62 -10.43
N GLU A 98 -16.69 8.41 -10.20
CA GLU A 98 -17.83 8.18 -9.31
C GLU A 98 -17.51 8.57 -7.88
N LEU A 99 -16.33 8.20 -7.36
CA LEU A 99 -15.89 8.65 -6.02
C LEU A 99 -15.89 10.18 -5.93
N LYS A 100 -15.34 10.87 -6.92
CA LYS A 100 -15.29 12.35 -6.97
C LYS A 100 -16.66 13.02 -7.11
N SER A 101 -17.70 12.29 -7.54
CA SER A 101 -19.08 12.79 -7.67
C SER A 101 -19.93 12.61 -6.42
N LEU A 102 -19.43 11.92 -5.38
CA LEU A 102 -20.15 11.75 -4.12
C LEU A 102 -20.30 13.10 -3.40
N GLU A 103 -21.43 13.29 -2.73
CA GLU A 103 -21.68 14.50 -1.92
C GLU A 103 -20.62 14.68 -0.83
N ASP A 104 -20.16 13.57 -0.24
CA ASP A 104 -19.15 13.55 0.83
C ASP A 104 -17.71 13.51 0.32
N PHE A 105 -17.47 13.69 -0.98
CA PHE A 105 -16.11 13.58 -1.55
C PHE A 105 -15.11 14.52 -0.88
N GLN A 106 -15.48 15.76 -0.59
CA GLN A 106 -14.61 16.73 0.07
C GLN A 106 -14.21 16.28 1.48
N TYR A 107 -15.12 15.61 2.19
CA TYR A 107 -14.81 15.00 3.49
C TYR A 107 -13.80 13.86 3.32
N ILE A 108 -14.04 12.93 2.39
CA ILE A 108 -13.15 11.81 2.09
C ILE A 108 -11.74 12.31 1.70
N GLU A 109 -11.66 13.28 0.80
CA GLU A 109 -10.39 13.85 0.34
C GLU A 109 -9.62 14.49 1.50
N ARG A 110 -10.30 15.23 2.38
CA ARG A 110 -9.69 15.84 3.57
C ARG A 110 -9.16 14.78 4.52
N GLU A 111 -9.94 13.77 4.86
CA GLU A 111 -9.53 12.68 5.74
C GLU A 111 -8.32 11.91 5.20
N VAL A 112 -8.31 11.60 3.90
CA VAL A 112 -7.16 10.96 3.25
C VAL A 112 -5.95 11.88 3.27
N SER A 113 -6.15 13.16 3.01
CA SER A 113 -5.10 14.18 3.05
C SER A 113 -4.49 14.31 4.44
N GLU A 114 -5.31 14.40 5.50
CA GLU A 114 -4.84 14.46 6.89
C GLU A 114 -4.02 13.20 7.26
N LYS A 115 -4.52 12.02 6.93
CA LYS A 115 -3.81 10.75 7.19
C LYS A 115 -2.47 10.64 6.47
N LEU A 116 -2.42 11.06 5.20
CA LEU A 116 -1.16 11.10 4.44
C LEU A 116 -0.18 12.12 5.02
N SER A 117 -0.68 13.28 5.47
CA SER A 117 0.15 14.29 6.12
C SER A 117 0.78 13.77 7.40
N ILE A 118 0.00 13.10 8.25
CA ILE A 118 0.49 12.48 9.49
C ILE A 118 1.52 11.38 9.19
N LEU A 119 1.28 10.54 8.17
CA LEU A 119 2.24 9.54 7.74
C LEU A 119 3.55 10.16 7.27
N ASN A 120 3.49 11.28 6.55
CA ASN A 120 4.68 12.02 6.12
C ASN A 120 5.41 12.66 7.29
N LEU A 121 4.68 13.16 8.29
CA LEU A 121 5.28 13.62 9.54
C LEU A 121 6.00 12.50 10.27
N GLN A 122 5.38 11.34 10.41
CA GLN A 122 6.00 10.17 11.03
C GLN A 122 7.31 9.80 10.31
N ARG A 123 7.30 9.73 8.98
CA ARG A 123 8.50 9.49 8.17
C ARG A 123 9.57 10.58 8.39
N PHE A 124 9.16 11.83 8.49
CA PHE A 124 10.06 12.96 8.73
C PHE A 124 10.72 12.89 10.11
N ILE A 125 9.96 12.61 11.15
CA ILE A 125 10.46 12.49 12.54
C ILE A 125 11.40 11.29 12.71
N THR A 126 11.11 10.18 12.00
CA THR A 126 11.88 8.93 12.13
C THR A 126 12.97 8.75 11.07
N LYS A 127 13.16 9.71 10.14
CA LYS A 127 14.06 9.57 8.98
C LYS A 127 15.52 9.31 9.33
N ASP A 128 15.98 9.87 10.44
CA ASP A 128 17.37 9.79 10.90
C ASP A 128 17.57 8.69 11.96
N LEU A 129 16.52 7.90 12.22
CA LEU A 129 16.59 6.82 13.19
C LEU A 129 17.44 5.67 12.65
N MET A 130 18.51 5.37 13.35
CA MET A 130 19.40 4.27 12.99
C MET A 130 19.30 3.14 14.02
N VAL A 131 18.97 1.94 13.56
CA VAL A 131 19.09 0.73 14.35
C VAL A 131 20.41 0.06 13.98
N SER A 132 21.28 -0.17 14.97
CA SER A 132 22.59 -0.75 14.69
C SER A 132 22.47 -2.21 14.21
N GLU A 133 23.42 -2.65 13.39
CA GLU A 133 23.45 -4.05 12.93
C GLU A 133 23.56 -5.02 14.10
N GLU A 134 24.26 -4.65 15.17
CA GLU A 134 24.39 -5.46 16.38
C GLU A 134 23.05 -5.64 17.08
N GLN A 135 22.24 -4.58 17.21
CA GLN A 135 20.88 -4.66 17.75
C GLN A 135 19.99 -5.56 16.88
N ILE A 136 20.04 -5.39 15.56
CA ILE A 136 19.30 -6.23 14.63
C ILE A 136 19.70 -7.70 14.77
N LEU A 137 20.98 -8.00 14.78
CA LEU A 137 21.48 -9.36 14.94
C LEU A 137 21.09 -9.96 16.29
N THR A 138 21.12 -9.17 17.36
CA THR A 138 20.72 -9.62 18.70
C THR A 138 19.24 -9.98 18.74
N LEU A 139 18.36 -9.15 18.17
CA LEU A 139 16.93 -9.34 18.16
C LEU A 139 16.47 -10.41 17.16
N CYS A 140 17.23 -10.61 16.07
CA CYS A 140 16.90 -11.54 15.00
C CYS A 140 17.69 -12.86 15.04
N SER A 141 18.51 -13.09 16.08
CA SER A 141 19.40 -14.25 16.17
C SER A 141 18.73 -15.55 16.64
N ASP A 142 17.42 -15.66 16.52
CA ASP A 142 16.72 -16.90 16.91
C ASP A 142 17.21 -18.07 16.05
N LYS A 143 18.03 -18.93 16.66
CA LYS A 143 18.88 -19.96 16.03
C LYS A 143 18.14 -21.07 15.30
N ASN A 144 16.81 -21.08 15.26
CA ASN A 144 16.06 -22.26 14.87
C ASN A 144 15.37 -22.19 13.51
N VAL A 145 15.45 -21.11 12.74
CA VAL A 145 14.73 -21.06 11.44
C VAL A 145 15.41 -20.14 10.41
N ILE A 146 16.65 -20.39 10.07
CA ILE A 146 17.21 -19.83 8.84
C ILE A 146 17.01 -20.89 7.75
N LYS A 147 15.86 -20.85 7.07
CA LYS A 147 15.76 -21.43 5.73
C LYS A 147 16.26 -20.34 4.78
N ASP A 148 17.48 -20.52 4.30
CA ASP A 148 18.01 -19.66 3.24
C ASP A 148 17.08 -19.80 2.03
N GLU A 149 16.51 -18.69 1.59
CA GLU A 149 15.72 -18.63 0.39
C GLU A 149 16.66 -18.45 -0.80
N LYS A 150 16.68 -19.46 -1.68
CA LYS A 150 17.46 -19.39 -2.90
C LYS A 150 16.79 -18.45 -3.90
N GLN A 151 17.56 -17.51 -4.41
CA GLN A 151 17.17 -16.65 -5.52
C GLN A 151 18.11 -16.85 -6.68
N ILE A 152 17.56 -16.82 -7.88
CA ILE A 152 18.32 -16.88 -9.14
C ILE A 152 18.06 -15.61 -9.94
N LYS A 153 19.06 -15.22 -10.71
CA LYS A 153 18.95 -14.22 -11.74
C LYS A 153 19.09 -14.94 -13.08
N ILE A 154 18.17 -14.72 -13.99
CA ILE A 154 18.18 -15.34 -15.31
C ILE A 154 18.23 -14.27 -16.39
N ALA A 155 18.72 -14.63 -17.56
CA ALA A 155 18.44 -13.93 -18.81
C ALA A 155 17.47 -14.76 -19.62
N GLN A 156 16.47 -14.13 -20.26
CA GLN A 156 15.42 -14.81 -21.02
C GLN A 156 15.18 -14.18 -22.38
N ILE A 157 14.85 -15.03 -23.35
CA ILE A 157 14.38 -14.61 -24.67
C ILE A 157 12.94 -15.12 -24.79
N ILE A 158 11.98 -14.20 -24.90
CA ILE A 158 10.55 -14.51 -25.01
C ILE A 158 10.07 -14.09 -26.39
N ILE A 159 9.39 -15.01 -27.06
CA ILE A 159 8.73 -14.77 -28.34
C ILE A 159 7.23 -15.03 -28.16
N SER A 160 6.43 -13.98 -28.31
CA SER A 160 4.97 -14.03 -28.27
C SER A 160 4.36 -14.16 -29.64
N GLU A 161 4.98 -13.52 -30.67
CA GLU A 161 4.50 -13.47 -32.02
C GLU A 161 5.59 -13.65 -33.06
N ILE A 162 5.27 -14.46 -34.10
CA ILE A 162 6.01 -14.52 -35.35
C ILE A 162 5.06 -14.12 -36.47
N ASP A 163 5.52 -13.28 -37.39
CA ASP A 163 4.76 -12.89 -38.57
C ASP A 163 4.42 -14.12 -39.39
N ASN A 164 3.15 -14.50 -39.38
CA ASN A 164 2.65 -15.68 -40.08
C ASN A 164 1.30 -15.33 -40.73
N GLN A 165 1.22 -15.49 -42.04
CA GLN A 165 0.01 -15.25 -42.82
C GLN A 165 -1.17 -16.17 -42.48
N ASN A 166 -0.97 -17.21 -41.64
CA ASN A 166 -1.99 -18.14 -41.18
C ASN A 166 -2.30 -17.94 -39.69
N ASN A 167 -3.55 -17.63 -39.37
CA ASN A 167 -4.08 -17.53 -37.99
C ASN A 167 -4.15 -18.86 -37.20
N ASP A 168 -3.40 -19.88 -37.59
CA ASP A 168 -3.37 -21.18 -36.91
C ASP A 168 -2.36 -21.13 -35.75
N LEU A 169 -2.89 -21.08 -34.52
CA LEU A 169 -2.14 -21.05 -33.28
C LEU A 169 -1.16 -22.24 -33.13
N ALA A 170 -1.54 -23.43 -33.60
CA ALA A 170 -0.67 -24.62 -33.50
C ALA A 170 0.56 -24.47 -34.42
N LYS A 171 0.38 -23.99 -35.63
CA LYS A 171 1.48 -23.70 -36.57
C LYS A 171 2.37 -22.56 -36.06
N LYS A 172 1.76 -21.51 -35.47
CA LYS A 172 2.47 -20.38 -34.90
C LYS A 172 3.42 -20.88 -33.76
N ASN A 173 2.91 -21.64 -32.81
CA ASN A 173 3.70 -22.20 -31.73
C ASN A 173 4.84 -23.12 -32.24
N LEU A 174 4.60 -23.86 -33.30
CA LEU A 174 5.63 -24.72 -33.90
C LEU A 174 6.78 -23.88 -34.51
N LEU A 175 6.44 -22.82 -35.20
CA LEU A 175 7.44 -21.89 -35.77
C LEU A 175 8.25 -21.18 -34.67
N ILE A 176 7.61 -20.76 -33.59
CA ILE A 176 8.29 -20.15 -32.45
C ILE A 176 9.24 -21.16 -31.81
N LYS A 177 8.80 -22.40 -31.60
CA LYS A 177 9.65 -23.46 -31.06
C LYS A 177 10.87 -23.74 -31.93
N ASP A 178 10.69 -23.85 -33.26
CA ASP A 178 11.80 -24.05 -34.21
C ASP A 178 12.78 -22.89 -34.16
N PHE A 179 12.27 -21.66 -34.11
CA PHE A 179 13.09 -20.47 -34.00
C PHE A 179 13.91 -20.43 -32.69
N LEU A 180 13.25 -20.65 -31.53
CA LEU A 180 13.92 -20.69 -30.24
C LEU A 180 14.95 -21.82 -30.16
N SER A 181 14.67 -22.99 -30.72
CA SER A 181 15.60 -24.13 -30.80
C SER A 181 16.86 -23.78 -31.60
N LYS A 182 16.70 -23.04 -32.71
CA LYS A 182 17.85 -22.54 -33.48
C LYS A 182 18.68 -21.54 -32.69
N LEU A 183 18.04 -20.61 -31.97
CA LEU A 183 18.74 -19.67 -31.11
C LEU A 183 19.52 -20.41 -30.00
N ALA A 184 18.87 -21.36 -29.31
CA ALA A 184 19.51 -22.17 -28.28
C ALA A 184 20.75 -22.88 -28.82
N SER A 185 20.64 -23.54 -30.00
CA SER A 185 21.79 -24.22 -30.65
C SER A 185 22.93 -23.26 -31.00
N HIS A 186 22.65 -22.04 -31.38
CA HIS A 186 23.70 -21.05 -31.64
C HIS A 186 24.38 -20.59 -30.34
N ILE A 187 23.60 -20.42 -29.26
CA ILE A 187 24.12 -20.01 -27.95
C ILE A 187 25.02 -21.11 -27.37
N GLU A 188 24.60 -22.37 -27.46
CA GLU A 188 25.41 -23.53 -27.05
C GLU A 188 26.75 -23.62 -27.79
N LYS A 189 26.78 -23.17 -29.05
CA LYS A 189 27.99 -23.06 -29.85
C LYS A 189 28.82 -21.81 -29.57
N GLY A 190 28.46 -21.00 -28.57
CA GLY A 190 29.20 -19.85 -28.10
C GLY A 190 28.72 -18.48 -28.55
N ALA A 191 27.53 -18.40 -29.19
CA ALA A 191 26.92 -17.10 -29.48
C ALA A 191 26.44 -16.43 -28.20
N SER A 192 26.43 -15.08 -28.21
CA SER A 192 26.02 -14.29 -27.05
C SER A 192 24.48 -14.37 -26.82
N PHE A 193 24.06 -14.87 -25.67
CA PHE A 193 22.67 -14.85 -25.25
C PHE A 193 22.13 -13.40 -25.19
N GLU A 194 22.90 -12.48 -24.62
CA GLU A 194 22.56 -11.07 -24.49
C GLU A 194 22.28 -10.42 -25.87
N ALA A 195 23.15 -10.72 -26.86
CA ALA A 195 23.00 -10.18 -28.22
C ALA A 195 21.69 -10.69 -28.84
N PHE A 196 21.38 -11.98 -28.70
CA PHE A 196 20.14 -12.54 -29.22
C PHE A 196 18.90 -12.04 -28.46
N ALA A 197 18.98 -11.84 -27.14
CA ALA A 197 17.92 -11.24 -26.36
C ALA A 197 17.61 -9.81 -26.84
N LYS A 198 18.63 -8.98 -27.04
CA LYS A 198 18.46 -7.62 -27.56
C LYS A 198 17.88 -7.58 -28.96
N LEU A 199 18.19 -8.57 -29.80
CA LEU A 199 17.77 -8.59 -31.19
C LEU A 199 16.38 -9.21 -31.38
N HIS A 200 16.03 -10.21 -30.60
CA HIS A 200 14.85 -11.05 -30.88
C HIS A 200 13.82 -11.10 -29.78
N SER A 201 14.17 -10.83 -28.50
CA SER A 201 13.20 -10.92 -27.40
C SER A 201 12.12 -9.85 -27.53
N GLN A 202 10.88 -10.26 -27.35
CA GLN A 202 9.70 -9.37 -27.36
C GLN A 202 9.28 -8.96 -25.93
N HIS A 203 10.01 -9.40 -24.92
CA HIS A 203 9.78 -8.99 -23.54
C HIS A 203 10.54 -7.69 -23.23
N PRO A 204 10.00 -6.77 -22.41
CA PRO A 204 10.65 -5.49 -22.08
C PRO A 204 12.07 -5.58 -21.55
N SER A 205 12.50 -6.71 -20.98
CA SER A 205 13.89 -6.92 -20.53
C SER A 205 14.89 -7.00 -21.68
N TYR A 206 14.48 -7.00 -22.95
CA TYR A 206 15.36 -7.13 -24.12
C TYR A 206 16.49 -6.08 -24.12
N TYR A 207 16.21 -4.84 -23.73
CA TYR A 207 17.19 -3.76 -23.69
C TYR A 207 18.38 -4.04 -22.73
N ASN A 208 18.12 -4.86 -21.68
CA ASN A 208 19.11 -5.31 -20.70
C ASN A 208 19.61 -6.75 -20.99
N GLY A 209 19.56 -7.18 -22.26
CA GLY A 209 20.00 -8.53 -22.64
C GLY A 209 19.11 -9.66 -22.10
N GLY A 210 17.86 -9.37 -21.78
CA GLY A 210 16.90 -10.32 -21.23
C GLY A 210 17.07 -10.57 -19.72
N ILE A 211 17.99 -9.87 -19.03
CA ILE A 211 18.28 -10.09 -17.61
C ILE A 211 17.10 -9.64 -16.76
N THR A 212 16.70 -10.52 -15.82
CA THR A 212 15.64 -10.27 -14.85
C THR A 212 16.19 -9.68 -13.55
N ASP A 213 15.31 -9.21 -12.69
CA ASP A 213 15.60 -9.05 -11.28
C ASP A 213 15.78 -10.42 -10.60
N TRP A 214 16.13 -10.43 -9.30
CA TRP A 214 16.26 -11.64 -8.53
C TRP A 214 14.90 -12.34 -8.34
N LEU A 215 14.80 -13.59 -8.76
CA LEU A 215 13.61 -14.41 -8.69
C LEU A 215 13.74 -15.46 -7.58
N ARG A 216 12.71 -15.60 -6.74
CA ARG A 216 12.62 -16.69 -5.77
C ARG A 216 12.42 -18.01 -6.48
N VAL A 217 13.12 -19.08 -6.07
CA VAL A 217 12.99 -20.40 -6.69
C VAL A 217 11.70 -21.07 -6.20
N GLU A 218 10.58 -20.63 -6.75
CA GLU A 218 9.25 -21.17 -6.46
C GLU A 218 8.59 -21.69 -7.73
N GLY A 219 7.81 -22.76 -7.59
CA GLY A 219 7.12 -23.36 -8.71
C GLY A 219 8.01 -24.20 -9.65
N PRO A 220 7.40 -24.96 -10.58
CA PRO A 220 8.11 -25.92 -11.43
C PRO A 220 9.12 -25.27 -12.38
N THR A 221 8.73 -24.17 -13.01
CA THR A 221 9.57 -23.46 -14.00
C THR A 221 10.83 -22.92 -13.39
N LEU A 222 10.74 -22.22 -12.23
CA LEU A 222 11.95 -21.68 -11.58
C LEU A 222 12.83 -22.76 -10.97
N LYS A 223 12.26 -23.89 -10.53
CA LYS A 223 13.05 -25.05 -10.11
C LYS A 223 13.80 -25.70 -11.27
N MET A 224 13.19 -25.76 -12.44
CA MET A 224 13.86 -26.23 -13.66
C MET A 224 14.99 -25.27 -14.04
N LEU A 225 14.75 -23.96 -14.04
CA LEU A 225 15.79 -22.96 -14.34
C LEU A 225 16.90 -22.91 -13.28
N ASP A 226 16.59 -23.20 -12.02
CA ASP A 226 17.59 -23.32 -10.96
C ASP A 226 18.51 -24.55 -11.14
N SER A 227 18.02 -25.62 -11.72
CA SER A 227 18.82 -26.82 -11.98
C SER A 227 19.87 -26.63 -13.09
N LEU A 228 19.77 -25.56 -13.89
CA LEU A 228 20.73 -25.27 -14.96
C LEU A 228 22.10 -24.86 -14.37
N GLY A 229 23.14 -25.26 -15.08
CA GLY A 229 24.47 -24.67 -14.91
C GLY A 229 24.50 -23.20 -15.34
N ILE A 230 25.48 -22.44 -14.83
CA ILE A 230 25.66 -21.04 -15.26
C ILE A 230 25.97 -21.02 -16.76
N LYS A 231 25.22 -20.20 -17.52
CA LYS A 231 25.26 -20.08 -18.98
C LYS A 231 24.74 -21.29 -19.77
N GLU A 232 24.21 -22.31 -19.11
CA GLU A 232 23.45 -23.37 -19.77
C GLU A 232 22.10 -22.83 -20.25
N VAL A 233 21.66 -23.24 -21.46
CA VAL A 233 20.39 -22.82 -22.04
C VAL A 233 19.30 -23.80 -21.65
N SER A 234 18.16 -23.28 -21.22
CA SER A 234 17.01 -24.08 -20.83
C SER A 234 16.34 -24.76 -22.02
N GLU A 235 15.56 -25.79 -21.74
CA GLU A 235 14.48 -26.19 -22.63
C GLU A 235 13.50 -25.05 -22.86
N ILE A 236 12.71 -25.16 -23.96
CA ILE A 236 11.65 -24.17 -24.25
C ILE A 236 10.51 -24.33 -23.25
N TYR A 237 10.18 -23.27 -22.57
CA TYR A 237 9.07 -23.26 -21.61
C TYR A 237 8.06 -22.15 -21.90
N MET A 238 6.84 -22.29 -21.34
CA MET A 238 5.77 -21.31 -21.47
C MET A 238 5.86 -20.26 -20.37
N THR A 239 5.63 -19.01 -20.75
CA THR A 239 5.43 -17.87 -19.84
C THR A 239 4.08 -17.21 -20.13
N ASP A 240 3.67 -16.27 -19.28
CA ASP A 240 2.47 -15.45 -19.52
C ASP A 240 2.61 -14.57 -20.78
N PHE A 241 3.84 -14.35 -21.26
CA PHE A 241 4.14 -13.51 -22.41
C PHE A 241 4.45 -14.27 -23.70
N GLY A 242 4.54 -15.60 -23.64
CA GLY A 242 4.86 -16.45 -24.78
C GLY A 242 5.82 -17.58 -24.47
N LEU A 243 6.38 -18.21 -25.52
CA LEU A 243 7.39 -19.24 -25.38
C LEU A 243 8.77 -18.61 -25.14
N ALA A 244 9.56 -19.22 -24.28
CA ALA A 244 10.83 -18.70 -23.85
C ALA A 244 11.93 -19.77 -23.79
N ILE A 245 13.17 -19.30 -23.92
CA ILE A 245 14.40 -19.96 -23.43
C ILE A 245 15.08 -19.02 -22.45
N ALA A 246 15.80 -19.59 -21.49
CA ALA A 246 16.53 -18.80 -20.51
C ALA A 246 17.90 -19.41 -20.21
N THR A 247 18.76 -18.61 -19.58
CA THR A 247 20.02 -19.08 -18.99
C THR A 247 20.14 -18.54 -17.58
N LYS A 248 20.72 -19.33 -16.69
CA LYS A 248 21.02 -18.85 -15.33
C LYS A 248 22.25 -17.95 -15.38
N VAL A 249 22.10 -16.73 -14.90
CA VAL A 249 23.15 -15.70 -14.87
C VAL A 249 23.89 -15.72 -13.54
N ASP A 250 23.13 -15.82 -12.44
CA ASP A 250 23.66 -15.76 -11.09
C ASP A 250 22.72 -16.43 -10.10
N GLU A 251 23.21 -16.80 -8.92
CA GLU A 251 22.41 -17.33 -7.83
C GLU A 251 22.87 -16.78 -6.48
N ARG A 252 21.94 -16.62 -5.54
CA ARG A 252 22.23 -16.19 -4.18
C ARG A 252 21.31 -16.84 -3.18
N PHE A 253 21.76 -16.90 -1.95
CA PHE A 253 20.92 -17.28 -0.80
C PHE A 253 20.63 -16.03 0.01
N ILE A 254 19.34 -15.79 0.29
CA ILE A 254 18.90 -14.70 1.16
C ILE A 254 18.16 -15.34 2.33
N SER A 255 18.53 -14.96 3.53
CA SER A 255 17.68 -15.23 4.68
C SER A 255 16.47 -14.31 4.63
N SER A 256 15.37 -14.78 4.06
CA SER A 256 14.11 -14.03 4.00
C SER A 256 13.65 -13.63 5.40
N LYS A 257 13.84 -14.51 6.38
CA LYS A 257 13.48 -14.25 7.78
C LYS A 257 14.35 -13.19 8.44
N LEU A 258 15.64 -13.14 8.13
CA LEU A 258 16.50 -12.07 8.64
C LEU A 258 16.07 -10.72 8.06
N LYS A 259 15.71 -10.67 6.78
CA LYS A 259 15.20 -9.46 6.15
C LYS A 259 13.87 -9.02 6.75
N GLU A 260 12.92 -9.94 6.86
CA GLU A 260 11.62 -9.67 7.50
C GLU A 260 11.78 -9.25 8.97
N CYS A 261 12.65 -9.93 9.72
CA CYS A 261 12.95 -9.57 11.09
C CYS A 261 13.58 -8.17 11.17
N LYS A 262 14.54 -7.86 10.31
CA LYS A 262 15.19 -6.55 10.23
C LYS A 262 14.16 -5.44 9.93
N GLU A 263 13.31 -5.64 8.94
CA GLU A 263 12.25 -4.70 8.58
C GLU A 263 11.28 -4.49 9.74
N ARG A 264 10.88 -5.57 10.42
CA ARG A 264 10.02 -5.50 11.61
C ARG A 264 10.70 -4.75 12.77
N VAL A 265 11.95 -5.05 13.08
CA VAL A 265 12.70 -4.38 14.16
C VAL A 265 12.84 -2.88 13.89
N ILE A 266 13.15 -2.50 12.64
CA ILE A 266 13.24 -1.09 12.24
C ILE A 266 11.87 -0.42 12.39
N TYR A 267 10.81 -1.07 11.94
CA TYR A 267 9.45 -0.57 12.04
C TYR A 267 9.01 -0.37 13.50
N GLU A 268 9.16 -1.41 14.34
CA GLU A 268 8.80 -1.36 15.77
C GLU A 268 9.58 -0.26 16.50
N HIS A 269 10.87 -0.08 16.16
CA HIS A 269 11.69 0.98 16.76
C HIS A 269 11.24 2.38 16.31
N ALA A 270 10.85 2.53 15.04
CA ALA A 270 10.31 3.78 14.52
C ALA A 270 8.95 4.12 15.16
N GLU A 271 8.07 3.14 15.32
CA GLU A 271 6.76 3.30 15.99
C GLU A 271 6.95 3.73 17.46
N MET A 272 7.84 3.07 18.17
CA MET A 272 8.13 3.39 19.58
C MET A 272 8.69 4.81 19.71
N TYR A 273 9.67 5.17 18.89
CA TYR A 273 10.24 6.52 18.87
C TYR A 273 9.19 7.58 18.58
N TYR A 274 8.31 7.32 17.58
CA TYR A 274 7.25 8.26 17.25
C TYR A 274 6.19 8.38 18.35
N SER A 275 5.86 7.28 19.01
CA SER A 275 4.94 7.27 20.17
C SER A 275 5.48 8.09 21.33
N ASP A 276 6.77 7.95 21.63
CA ASP A 276 7.44 8.75 22.68
C ASP A 276 7.47 10.25 22.28
N TRP A 277 7.78 10.54 21.02
CA TRP A 277 7.74 11.90 20.51
C TRP A 277 6.33 12.50 20.62
N LEU A 278 5.28 11.77 20.27
CA LEU A 278 3.89 12.24 20.38
C LEU A 278 3.48 12.43 21.85
N THR A 279 3.96 11.59 22.75
CA THR A 279 3.74 11.74 24.18
C THR A 279 4.35 13.03 24.70
N ASN A 280 5.60 13.31 24.37
CA ASN A 280 6.25 14.57 24.71
C ASN A 280 5.50 15.79 24.11
N LEU A 281 5.02 15.66 22.88
CA LEU A 281 4.25 16.72 22.23
C LEU A 281 2.93 17.04 22.97
N ARG A 282 2.26 16.01 23.52
CA ARG A 282 1.08 16.19 24.39
C ARG A 282 1.43 16.88 25.72
N GLU A 283 2.56 16.51 26.32
CA GLU A 283 3.01 17.09 27.58
C GLU A 283 3.37 18.59 27.46
N GLU A 284 3.90 19.00 26.31
CA GLU A 284 4.25 20.39 26.02
C GLU A 284 3.03 21.25 25.61
N ALA A 285 1.93 20.62 25.19
CA ALA A 285 0.77 21.30 24.66
C ALA A 285 -0.18 21.81 25.74
N ASN A 286 -0.85 22.93 25.47
CA ASN A 286 -1.97 23.40 26.31
C ASN A 286 -3.26 22.74 25.84
N ILE A 287 -3.71 21.71 26.57
CA ILE A 287 -4.89 20.90 26.24
C ILE A 287 -5.96 21.09 27.33
N GLU A 288 -7.13 21.58 26.91
CA GLU A 288 -8.32 21.68 27.77
C GLU A 288 -9.41 20.76 27.23
N ILE A 289 -9.92 19.83 28.05
CA ILE A 289 -10.96 18.87 27.64
C ILE A 289 -12.23 19.12 28.45
N TYR A 290 -13.36 19.24 27.76
CA TYR A 290 -14.70 19.47 28.36
C TYR A 290 -15.49 18.14 28.40
N TYR A 291 -15.13 17.27 29.33
CA TYR A 291 -15.75 15.92 29.47
C TYR A 291 -17.26 15.97 29.72
N ASP A 292 -17.75 16.99 30.40
CA ASP A 292 -19.17 17.22 30.64
C ASP A 292 -20.01 17.44 29.37
N LYS A 293 -19.32 17.79 28.28
CA LYS A 293 -19.95 17.98 26.96
C LYS A 293 -19.81 16.81 26.02
N LEU A 294 -18.93 15.86 26.36
CA LEU A 294 -18.67 14.64 25.57
C LEU A 294 -19.59 13.48 25.99
N LEU A 295 -19.87 13.38 27.28
CA LEU A 295 -20.60 12.29 27.92
C LEU A 295 -22.08 12.60 28.06
#